data_c9a939383f3187be4c863c4e96066635
#
_entry.id   c9a939383f3187be4c863c4e96066635
#
_cell.length_a   1.000
_cell.length_b   1.000
_cell.length_c   1.000
_cell.angle_alpha   90.00
_cell.angle_beta   90.00
_cell.angle_gamma   90.00
#
_symmetry.space_group_name_H-M   'P 1'
#
loop_
_entity.id
_entity.type
_entity.pdbx_description
1 polymer ?
#
loop_
_entity_poly.entity_id
_entity_poly.type
_entity_poly.pdbx_seq_one_letter_code
_entity_poly.pdbx_strand_id
1 'polypeptide(L)'
;MTVPIFNIQSYSIHDGPGIRVTVFVKGCPLRCLWCCNPESNLATPQLMTYISKCTGCGMCIGSCPQKAISLKIDGDKAHAATDRELCVDCGKCVAACPAEARELAGKTMTVEEVLKKILKDKLFIEGSGGGMTVSGGECLMHPDFTEALLYASKREGVHTAVESCSFAGREVVDRVYKYVDLALLDIKHMDSNVHKKLTGVPNELILDNIKHIYHDLKVPVYIRIPTVPGYNDSEENIAATAKFAAEQLGSDVQVHLLPYHRLGESKNESLGKKMNMSIEVPSDEHMQKLKALVEQFGLVAQIGG
;
A
#
# COMPACT_ATOMS: atom_id res chain seq x y z
N MET A 1 7.89 21.27 -1.50
CA MET A 1 7.73 19.93 -2.10
C MET A 1 6.41 19.33 -1.67
N THR A 2 5.61 18.83 -2.58
CA THR A 2 4.27 18.30 -2.31
C THR A 2 4.03 17.00 -3.08
N VAL A 3 3.30 16.05 -2.50
CA VAL A 3 2.87 14.82 -3.17
C VAL A 3 1.42 14.52 -2.86
N PRO A 4 0.72 13.76 -3.70
CA PRO A 4 -0.62 13.26 -3.38
C PRO A 4 -0.53 12.17 -2.31
N ILE A 5 -1.18 12.40 -1.18
CA ILE A 5 -1.38 11.47 -0.08
C ILE A 5 -2.84 11.00 -0.12
N PHE A 6 -3.10 9.71 -0.16
CA PHE A 6 -4.48 9.23 -0.17
C PHE A 6 -4.99 8.85 1.23
N ASN A 7 -4.06 8.53 2.16
CA ASN A 7 -4.43 8.29 3.55
C ASN A 7 -3.26 8.66 4.49
N ILE A 8 -3.60 9.06 5.72
CA ILE A 8 -2.68 9.11 6.87
C ILE A 8 -3.43 8.45 8.01
N GLN A 9 -2.96 7.27 8.40
CA GLN A 9 -3.60 6.43 9.39
C GLN A 9 -2.83 6.49 10.70
N SER A 10 -3.48 7.02 11.75
CA SER A 10 -3.00 6.95 13.13
C SER A 10 -3.29 5.57 13.73
N TYR A 11 -2.52 5.18 14.72
CA TYR A 11 -2.70 3.92 15.48
C TYR A 11 -2.60 2.65 14.63
N SER A 12 -1.80 2.66 13.57
CA SER A 12 -1.46 1.45 12.81
C SER A 12 -0.62 0.52 13.69
N ILE A 13 -0.99 -0.76 13.73
CA ILE A 13 -0.31 -1.81 14.50
C ILE A 13 0.24 -2.95 13.62
N HIS A 14 0.08 -2.82 12.29
CA HIS A 14 0.49 -3.82 11.32
C HIS A 14 1.59 -3.32 10.35
N ASP A 15 2.07 -2.10 10.56
CA ASP A 15 3.03 -1.46 9.66
C ASP A 15 4.40 -1.27 10.32
N GLY A 16 4.80 -2.25 11.15
CA GLY A 16 6.02 -2.29 11.93
C GLY A 16 5.75 -2.29 13.44
N PRO A 17 6.81 -2.28 14.29
CA PRO A 17 6.68 -2.41 15.74
C PRO A 17 5.98 -1.22 16.38
N GLY A 18 5.24 -1.50 17.45
CA GLY A 18 4.53 -0.51 18.26
C GLY A 18 3.37 0.18 17.54
N ILE A 19 2.90 1.29 18.09
CA ILE A 19 1.86 2.12 17.47
C ILE A 19 2.51 3.07 16.46
N ARG A 20 1.98 3.11 15.25
CA ARG A 20 2.56 3.91 14.16
C ARG A 20 1.57 4.87 13.53
N VAL A 21 2.10 5.91 12.94
CA VAL A 21 1.37 6.72 11.95
C VAL A 21 1.85 6.31 10.57
N THR A 22 0.95 5.73 9.77
CA THR A 22 1.28 5.29 8.41
C THR A 22 0.80 6.31 7.39
N VAL A 23 1.72 6.76 6.55
CA VAL A 23 1.50 7.76 5.49
C VAL A 23 1.46 7.04 4.16
N PHE A 24 0.33 7.11 3.46
CA PHE A 24 0.09 6.41 2.20
C PHE A 24 0.17 7.38 1.01
N VAL A 25 1.26 7.32 0.25
CA VAL A 25 1.44 8.12 -0.97
C VAL A 25 0.76 7.49 -2.17
N LYS A 26 0.39 8.28 -3.19
CA LYS A 26 -0.13 7.79 -4.46
C LYS A 26 0.98 7.59 -5.48
N GLY A 27 0.74 6.66 -6.39
CA GLY A 27 1.66 6.21 -7.43
C GLY A 27 2.30 4.88 -7.06
N CYS A 28 2.21 3.91 -7.98
CA CYS A 28 2.87 2.61 -7.85
C CYS A 28 3.34 2.15 -9.22
N PRO A 29 4.55 1.63 -9.39
CA PRO A 29 5.02 1.05 -10.65
C PRO A 29 4.40 -0.33 -10.92
N LEU A 30 3.93 -1.02 -9.87
CA LEU A 30 3.29 -2.32 -9.96
C LEU A 30 1.78 -2.21 -10.27
N ARG A 31 1.23 -3.30 -10.80
CA ARG A 31 -0.20 -3.49 -11.09
C ARG A 31 -0.68 -4.84 -10.56
N CYS A 32 -0.42 -5.07 -9.26
CA CYS A 32 -0.78 -6.31 -8.61
C CYS A 32 -2.27 -6.61 -8.78
N LEU A 33 -2.59 -7.84 -9.20
CA LEU A 33 -3.98 -8.24 -9.44
C LEU A 33 -4.85 -8.17 -8.18
N TRP A 34 -4.26 -8.38 -7.02
CA TRP A 34 -4.92 -8.35 -5.69
C TRP A 34 -4.69 -7.05 -4.90
N CYS A 35 -4.35 -5.94 -5.58
CA CYS A 35 -3.99 -4.72 -4.88
C CYS A 35 -5.07 -4.28 -3.89
N CYS A 36 -4.71 -4.13 -2.60
CA CYS A 36 -5.62 -3.67 -1.56
C CYS A 36 -5.83 -2.14 -1.57
N ASN A 37 -4.96 -1.41 -2.26
CA ASN A 37 -5.01 0.05 -2.39
C ASN A 37 -5.02 0.49 -3.88
N PRO A 38 -6.00 0.05 -4.70
CA PRO A 38 -6.03 0.36 -6.13
C PRO A 38 -6.17 1.86 -6.42
N GLU A 39 -6.64 2.67 -5.46
CA GLU A 39 -6.66 4.13 -5.50
C GLU A 39 -5.27 4.74 -5.49
N SER A 40 -4.26 3.99 -5.09
CA SER A 40 -2.86 4.44 -5.10
C SER A 40 -2.13 4.19 -6.41
N ASN A 41 -2.70 3.43 -7.34
CA ASN A 41 -2.01 3.01 -8.56
C ASN A 41 -1.56 4.18 -9.44
N LEU A 42 -2.37 5.24 -9.54
CA LEU A 42 -2.00 6.46 -10.26
C LEU A 42 -1.43 7.50 -9.30
N ALA A 43 -0.44 8.24 -9.77
CA ALA A 43 0.18 9.31 -8.99
C ALA A 43 -0.69 10.58 -8.88
N THR A 44 -1.80 10.64 -9.64
CA THR A 44 -2.73 11.77 -9.63
C THR A 44 -3.95 11.46 -8.75
N PRO A 45 -4.62 12.48 -8.17
CA PRO A 45 -5.90 12.29 -7.51
C PRO A 45 -6.92 11.59 -8.39
N GLN A 46 -7.79 10.75 -7.82
CA GLN A 46 -8.82 10.01 -8.54
C GLN A 46 -10.15 10.08 -7.82
N LEU A 47 -11.24 10.25 -8.57
CA LEU A 47 -12.60 10.22 -8.04
C LEU A 47 -12.98 8.78 -7.64
N MET A 48 -13.38 8.59 -6.41
CA MET A 48 -14.06 7.39 -5.91
C MET A 48 -15.55 7.67 -5.75
N THR A 49 -16.39 6.68 -6.06
CA THR A 49 -17.85 6.80 -5.98
C THR A 49 -18.42 5.64 -5.19
N TYR A 50 -19.08 5.94 -4.08
CA TYR A 50 -19.69 4.95 -3.18
C TYR A 50 -21.19 4.85 -3.45
N ILE A 51 -21.60 3.88 -4.26
CA ILE A 51 -23.02 3.68 -4.66
C ILE A 51 -23.90 3.44 -3.45
N SER A 52 -23.39 2.73 -2.44
CA SER A 52 -24.12 2.45 -1.17
C SER A 52 -24.50 3.71 -0.38
N LYS A 53 -23.73 4.79 -0.51
CA LYS A 53 -24.02 6.09 0.13
C LYS A 53 -24.86 7.01 -0.75
N CYS A 54 -25.02 6.71 -2.05
CA CYS A 54 -25.67 7.61 -2.99
C CYS A 54 -27.19 7.59 -2.82
N THR A 55 -27.78 8.77 -2.58
CA THR A 55 -29.23 8.94 -2.44
C THR A 55 -29.97 9.23 -3.76
N GLY A 56 -29.26 9.30 -4.88
CA GLY A 56 -29.85 9.62 -6.18
C GLY A 56 -30.30 11.08 -6.36
N CYS A 57 -29.92 11.99 -5.47
CA CYS A 57 -30.40 13.39 -5.48
C CYS A 57 -29.99 14.21 -6.73
N GLY A 58 -29.02 13.75 -7.52
CA GLY A 58 -28.60 14.38 -8.78
C GLY A 58 -27.78 15.68 -8.66
N MET A 59 -27.49 16.21 -7.46
CA MET A 59 -26.76 17.48 -7.27
C MET A 59 -25.38 17.50 -7.94
N CYS A 60 -24.69 16.35 -7.96
CA CYS A 60 -23.38 16.20 -8.60
C CYS A 60 -23.44 16.29 -10.13
N ILE A 61 -24.60 16.07 -10.77
CA ILE A 61 -24.77 16.13 -12.23
C ILE A 61 -24.58 17.57 -12.70
N GLY A 62 -25.28 18.52 -12.07
CA GLY A 62 -25.17 19.94 -12.40
C GLY A 62 -23.79 20.56 -12.10
N SER A 63 -23.02 19.97 -11.17
CA SER A 63 -21.69 20.43 -10.81
C SER A 63 -20.57 19.96 -11.75
N CYS A 64 -20.86 18.98 -12.63
CA CYS A 64 -19.84 18.37 -13.49
C CYS A 64 -19.60 19.19 -14.78
N PRO A 65 -18.41 19.83 -14.95
CA PRO A 65 -18.11 20.64 -16.13
C PRO A 65 -17.99 19.79 -17.40
N GLN A 66 -17.63 18.52 -17.25
CA GLN A 66 -17.47 17.57 -18.37
C GLN A 66 -18.76 16.83 -18.70
N LYS A 67 -19.85 17.07 -17.95
CA LYS A 67 -21.13 16.33 -18.08
C LYS A 67 -20.94 14.80 -17.99
N ALA A 68 -19.93 14.37 -17.24
CA ALA A 68 -19.54 12.97 -17.07
C ALA A 68 -20.43 12.20 -16.06
N ILE A 69 -21.50 12.81 -15.54
CA ILE A 69 -22.34 12.20 -14.52
C ILE A 69 -23.77 12.14 -15.00
N SER A 70 -24.37 10.95 -14.91
CA SER A 70 -25.78 10.71 -15.23
C SER A 70 -26.47 9.96 -14.11
N LEU A 71 -27.80 10.07 -14.03
CA LEU A 71 -28.59 9.26 -13.11
C LEU A 71 -28.84 7.89 -13.73
N LYS A 72 -28.57 6.83 -12.98
CA LYS A 72 -28.95 5.45 -13.32
C LYS A 72 -29.95 4.95 -12.30
N ILE A 73 -30.82 4.06 -12.75
CA ILE A 73 -31.84 3.40 -11.92
C ILE A 73 -31.54 1.91 -11.95
N ASP A 74 -31.27 1.32 -10.78
CA ASP A 74 -31.08 -0.11 -10.60
C ASP A 74 -32.17 -0.60 -9.63
N GLY A 75 -33.17 -1.30 -10.16
CA GLY A 75 -34.38 -1.64 -9.42
C GLY A 75 -35.10 -0.38 -8.91
N ASP A 76 -35.32 -0.30 -7.60
CA ASP A 76 -36.00 0.84 -6.95
C ASP A 76 -35.03 1.95 -6.50
N LYS A 77 -33.73 1.82 -6.78
CA LYS A 77 -32.71 2.78 -6.34
C LYS A 77 -32.12 3.57 -7.50
N ALA A 78 -32.17 4.89 -7.37
CA ALA A 78 -31.45 5.77 -8.28
C ALA A 78 -30.06 6.10 -7.69
N HIS A 79 -29.05 6.11 -8.54
CA HIS A 79 -27.69 6.53 -8.18
C HIS A 79 -27.02 7.32 -9.30
N ALA A 80 -26.08 8.20 -8.94
CA ALA A 80 -25.32 8.99 -9.90
C ALA A 80 -24.10 8.20 -10.38
N ALA A 81 -24.13 7.73 -11.63
CA ALA A 81 -23.03 7.04 -12.29
C ALA A 81 -22.07 8.03 -12.95
N THR A 82 -20.78 7.70 -12.98
CA THR A 82 -19.73 8.52 -13.60
C THR A 82 -19.19 7.81 -14.83
N ASP A 83 -19.22 8.49 -15.97
CA ASP A 83 -18.48 8.10 -17.16
C ASP A 83 -17.00 8.40 -16.94
N ARG A 84 -16.19 7.35 -16.88
CA ARG A 84 -14.75 7.45 -16.59
C ARG A 84 -13.92 7.95 -17.77
N GLU A 85 -14.42 7.86 -18.97
CA GLU A 85 -13.73 8.38 -20.16
C GLU A 85 -13.85 9.92 -20.25
N LEU A 86 -14.97 10.47 -19.78
CA LEU A 86 -15.21 11.90 -19.73
C LEU A 86 -14.71 12.56 -18.43
N CYS A 87 -14.53 11.78 -17.36
CA CYS A 87 -14.17 12.30 -16.06
C CYS A 87 -12.68 12.73 -16.01
N VAL A 88 -12.43 13.97 -15.60
CA VAL A 88 -11.07 14.53 -15.43
C VAL A 88 -10.65 14.64 -13.94
N ASP A 89 -11.32 13.93 -13.05
CA ASP A 89 -11.02 13.86 -11.61
C ASP A 89 -10.89 15.24 -10.90
N CYS A 90 -11.65 16.25 -11.37
CA CYS A 90 -11.55 17.63 -10.86
C CYS A 90 -12.14 17.85 -9.45
N GLY A 91 -12.85 16.88 -8.89
CA GLY A 91 -13.41 16.91 -7.53
C GLY A 91 -14.64 17.82 -7.32
N LYS A 92 -15.16 18.57 -8.32
CA LYS A 92 -16.31 19.47 -8.14
C LYS A 92 -17.57 18.74 -7.67
N CYS A 93 -17.77 17.51 -8.13
CA CYS A 93 -18.89 16.67 -7.71
C CYS A 93 -18.75 16.15 -6.27
N VAL A 94 -17.55 16.13 -5.71
CA VAL A 94 -17.32 15.82 -4.28
C VAL A 94 -17.88 16.93 -3.40
N ALA A 95 -17.52 18.18 -3.68
CA ALA A 95 -18.01 19.34 -2.95
C ALA A 95 -19.54 19.50 -3.03
N ALA A 96 -20.18 19.01 -4.11
CA ALA A 96 -21.62 19.09 -4.32
C ALA A 96 -22.40 17.89 -3.73
N CYS A 97 -21.73 16.90 -3.12
CA CYS A 97 -22.40 15.68 -2.64
C CYS A 97 -22.72 15.75 -1.14
N PRO A 98 -23.99 15.98 -0.74
CA PRO A 98 -24.34 16.07 0.68
C PRO A 98 -24.29 14.71 1.41
N ALA A 99 -24.37 13.62 0.65
CA ALA A 99 -24.30 12.25 1.18
C ALA A 99 -22.86 11.70 1.27
N GLU A 100 -21.83 12.51 0.94
CA GLU A 100 -20.43 12.07 0.89
C GLU A 100 -20.23 10.77 0.10
N ALA A 101 -21.06 10.57 -0.92
CA ALA A 101 -21.00 9.40 -1.79
C ALA A 101 -19.89 9.51 -2.87
N ARG A 102 -19.13 10.59 -2.84
CA ARG A 102 -18.00 10.88 -3.75
C ARG A 102 -16.84 11.42 -2.97
N GLU A 103 -15.66 10.94 -3.31
CA GLU A 103 -14.41 11.33 -2.67
C GLU A 103 -13.32 11.49 -3.74
N LEU A 104 -12.40 12.43 -3.55
CA LEU A 104 -11.19 12.53 -4.36
C LEU A 104 -10.03 11.89 -3.59
N ALA A 105 -9.68 10.66 -3.94
CA ALA A 105 -8.54 9.98 -3.34
C ALA A 105 -7.23 10.64 -3.76
N GLY A 106 -6.48 11.16 -2.80
CA GLY A 106 -5.21 11.84 -3.03
C GLY A 106 -5.30 13.35 -2.84
N LYS A 107 -5.00 13.80 -1.63
CA LYS A 107 -4.83 15.21 -1.30
C LYS A 107 -3.35 15.57 -1.40
N THR A 108 -3.03 16.61 -2.17
CA THR A 108 -1.65 17.14 -2.22
C THR A 108 -1.28 17.75 -0.88
N MET A 109 -0.17 17.28 -0.30
CA MET A 109 0.32 17.72 1.02
C MET A 109 1.83 17.99 0.99
N THR A 110 2.27 18.93 1.82
CA THR A 110 3.69 19.21 2.07
C THR A 110 4.25 18.27 3.14
N VAL A 111 5.60 18.18 3.22
CA VAL A 111 6.30 17.46 4.31
C VAL A 111 5.89 17.99 5.68
N GLU A 112 5.80 19.32 5.83
CA GLU A 112 5.44 19.97 7.11
C GLU A 112 4.01 19.62 7.55
N GLU A 113 3.05 19.61 6.62
CA GLU A 113 1.66 19.24 6.90
C GLU A 113 1.55 17.78 7.36
N VAL A 114 2.33 16.88 6.73
CA VAL A 114 2.34 15.46 7.10
C VAL A 114 3.04 15.25 8.43
N LEU A 115 4.23 15.84 8.62
CA LEU A 115 4.97 15.78 9.88
C LEU A 115 4.13 16.28 11.06
N LYS A 116 3.42 17.40 10.89
CA LYS A 116 2.50 17.91 11.91
C LYS A 116 1.43 16.90 12.32
N LYS A 117 0.95 16.06 11.38
CA LYS A 117 0.00 14.99 11.71
C LYS A 117 0.68 13.85 12.47
N ILE A 118 1.88 13.45 12.08
CA ILE A 118 2.66 12.42 12.78
C ILE A 118 2.92 12.84 14.23
N LEU A 119 3.35 14.08 14.43
CA LEU A 119 3.71 14.59 15.76
C LEU A 119 2.53 14.77 16.71
N LYS A 120 1.28 14.78 16.23
CA LYS A 120 0.09 14.76 17.10
C LYS A 120 0.01 13.49 17.95
N ASP A 121 0.49 12.37 17.40
CA ASP A 121 0.44 11.06 18.05
C ASP A 121 1.77 10.68 18.71
N LYS A 122 2.73 11.63 18.83
CA LYS A 122 4.09 11.39 19.28
C LYS A 122 4.16 10.67 20.64
N LEU A 123 3.32 11.05 21.60
CA LEU A 123 3.28 10.41 22.93
C LEU A 123 2.92 8.91 22.86
N PHE A 124 1.99 8.53 21.97
CA PHE A 124 1.60 7.12 21.78
C PHE A 124 2.69 6.35 21.03
N ILE A 125 3.33 7.00 20.06
CA ILE A 125 4.48 6.46 19.31
C ILE A 125 5.61 6.13 20.28
N GLU A 126 6.05 7.09 21.10
CA GLU A 126 7.15 6.93 22.06
C GLU A 126 6.81 5.91 23.15
N GLY A 127 5.59 5.97 23.70
CA GLY A 127 5.15 5.06 24.78
C GLY A 127 5.04 3.59 24.36
N SER A 128 4.88 3.32 23.05
CA SER A 128 4.76 1.96 22.52
C SER A 128 6.04 1.42 21.87
N GLY A 129 7.10 2.22 21.75
CA GLY A 129 8.26 1.89 20.93
C GLY A 129 7.95 1.87 19.43
N GLY A 130 6.91 2.61 19.02
CA GLY A 130 6.44 2.71 17.65
C GLY A 130 7.17 3.77 16.83
N GLY A 131 6.48 4.32 15.80
CA GLY A 131 7.10 5.29 14.91
C GLY A 131 6.18 5.81 13.81
N MET A 132 6.78 6.18 12.70
CA MET A 132 6.05 6.45 11.47
C MET A 132 6.47 5.46 10.38
N THR A 133 5.55 5.18 9.46
CA THR A 133 5.81 4.36 8.26
C THR A 133 5.38 5.12 7.03
N VAL A 134 6.23 5.18 6.01
CA VAL A 134 5.84 5.63 4.68
C VAL A 134 5.52 4.41 3.83
N SER A 135 4.30 4.36 3.35
CA SER A 135 3.72 3.29 2.53
C SER A 135 2.91 3.90 1.37
N GLY A 136 1.91 3.20 0.86
CA GLY A 136 0.96 3.74 -0.10
C GLY A 136 0.78 2.88 -1.32
N GLY A 137 1.06 3.45 -2.50
CA GLY A 137 1.34 2.70 -3.71
C GLY A 137 2.78 2.19 -3.66
N GLU A 138 3.73 3.11 -3.91
CA GLU A 138 5.16 2.88 -3.72
C GLU A 138 5.83 4.19 -3.31
N CYS A 139 6.37 4.24 -2.12
CA CYS A 139 6.97 5.45 -1.56
C CYS A 139 8.23 5.90 -2.33
N LEU A 140 8.95 4.97 -2.98
CA LEU A 140 10.12 5.27 -3.81
C LEU A 140 9.79 5.96 -5.13
N MET A 141 8.50 6.08 -5.51
CA MET A 141 8.08 6.93 -6.63
C MET A 141 8.16 8.43 -6.34
N HIS A 142 8.27 8.79 -5.06
CA HIS A 142 8.41 10.18 -4.62
C HIS A 142 9.67 10.35 -3.75
N PRO A 143 10.87 10.06 -4.28
CA PRO A 143 12.09 9.96 -3.48
C PRO A 143 12.41 11.23 -2.71
N ASP A 144 12.25 12.39 -3.33
CA ASP A 144 12.53 13.66 -2.66
C ASP A 144 11.62 13.94 -1.47
N PHE A 145 10.33 13.61 -1.61
CA PHE A 145 9.37 13.80 -0.51
C PHE A 145 9.60 12.77 0.59
N THR A 146 9.80 11.49 0.21
CA THR A 146 9.99 10.40 1.17
C THR A 146 11.27 10.61 1.96
N GLU A 147 12.38 10.95 1.31
CA GLU A 147 13.65 11.31 1.96
C GLU A 147 13.46 12.47 2.95
N ALA A 148 12.82 13.56 2.52
CA ALA A 148 12.62 14.74 3.35
C ALA A 148 11.71 14.45 4.56
N LEU A 149 10.66 13.65 4.39
CA LEU A 149 9.75 13.28 5.48
C LEU A 149 10.44 12.38 6.50
N LEU A 150 11.17 11.36 6.05
CA LEU A 150 11.94 10.48 6.93
C LEU A 150 13.01 11.25 7.70
N TYR A 151 13.77 12.11 7.03
CA TYR A 151 14.77 12.98 7.66
C TYR A 151 14.14 13.88 8.73
N ALA A 152 13.03 14.54 8.40
CA ALA A 152 12.34 15.44 9.34
C ALA A 152 11.79 14.66 10.56
N SER A 153 11.24 13.47 10.34
CA SER A 153 10.74 12.60 11.42
C SER A 153 11.85 12.13 12.35
N LYS A 154 13.02 11.73 11.80
CA LYS A 154 14.19 11.37 12.62
C LYS A 154 14.69 12.54 13.46
N ARG A 155 14.68 13.75 12.94
CA ARG A 155 15.07 14.95 13.71
C ARG A 155 14.16 15.23 14.92
N GLU A 156 12.91 14.80 14.82
CA GLU A 156 11.94 14.85 15.92
C GLU A 156 12.03 13.64 16.87
N GLY A 157 13.00 12.75 16.68
CA GLY A 157 13.17 11.52 17.47
C GLY A 157 12.17 10.41 17.17
N VAL A 158 11.45 10.48 16.04
CA VAL A 158 10.49 9.47 15.63
C VAL A 158 11.20 8.36 14.86
N HIS A 159 11.03 7.10 15.29
CA HIS A 159 11.49 5.92 14.55
C HIS A 159 10.82 5.83 13.19
N THR A 160 11.60 5.59 12.14
CA THR A 160 11.16 5.63 10.75
C THR A 160 11.13 4.23 10.13
N ALA A 161 10.05 3.90 9.44
CA ALA A 161 9.96 2.71 8.63
C ALA A 161 9.48 3.04 7.21
N VAL A 162 9.82 2.16 6.28
CA VAL A 162 9.35 2.20 4.90
C VAL A 162 8.73 0.86 4.57
N GLU A 163 7.50 0.87 4.02
CA GLU A 163 6.87 -0.27 3.39
C GLU A 163 6.95 -0.10 1.87
N SER A 164 7.63 -1.03 1.19
CA SER A 164 8.00 -0.87 -0.21
C SER A 164 8.10 -2.21 -0.94
N CYS A 165 7.77 -2.21 -2.22
CA CYS A 165 8.11 -3.29 -3.12
C CYS A 165 9.56 -3.21 -3.64
N SER A 166 10.32 -2.17 -3.29
CA SER A 166 11.71 -1.94 -3.68
C SER A 166 12.00 -1.92 -5.19
N PHE A 167 10.97 -1.70 -6.02
CA PHE A 167 11.15 -1.58 -7.48
C PHE A 167 11.53 -0.15 -7.85
N ALA A 168 12.79 0.21 -7.63
CA ALA A 168 13.35 1.53 -7.92
C ALA A 168 14.83 1.44 -8.31
N GLY A 169 15.34 2.48 -8.97
CA GLY A 169 16.77 2.58 -9.26
C GLY A 169 17.61 2.65 -7.98
N ARG A 170 18.84 2.12 -8.03
CA ARG A 170 19.76 2.05 -6.89
C ARG A 170 19.98 3.40 -6.21
N GLU A 171 20.16 4.48 -6.98
CA GLU A 171 20.36 5.82 -6.45
C GLU A 171 19.19 6.28 -5.57
N VAL A 172 17.94 5.95 -5.95
CA VAL A 172 16.75 6.26 -5.17
C VAL A 172 16.74 5.47 -3.85
N VAL A 173 17.10 4.19 -3.91
CA VAL A 173 17.22 3.33 -2.72
C VAL A 173 18.25 3.90 -1.75
N ASP A 174 19.48 4.21 -2.22
CA ASP A 174 20.55 4.76 -1.38
C ASP A 174 20.14 6.05 -0.67
N ARG A 175 19.44 6.95 -1.38
CA ARG A 175 18.99 8.23 -0.82
C ARG A 175 17.93 8.04 0.28
N VAL A 176 16.90 7.25 -0.01
CA VAL A 176 15.75 7.10 0.88
C VAL A 176 16.12 6.28 2.12
N TYR A 177 16.79 5.14 1.93
CA TYR A 177 17.10 4.22 3.03
C TYR A 177 18.14 4.74 4.02
N LYS A 178 18.88 5.79 3.68
CA LYS A 178 19.77 6.52 4.63
C LYS A 178 19.05 6.98 5.91
N TYR A 179 17.75 7.20 5.84
CA TYR A 179 16.95 7.70 6.96
C TYR A 179 15.92 6.68 7.46
N VAL A 180 16.07 5.39 7.11
CA VAL A 180 15.16 4.31 7.49
C VAL A 180 15.76 3.50 8.63
N ASP A 181 14.98 3.29 9.69
CA ASP A 181 15.34 2.43 10.83
C ASP A 181 14.85 0.98 10.65
N LEU A 182 13.80 0.78 9.85
CA LEU A 182 13.23 -0.54 9.54
C LEU A 182 12.64 -0.56 8.13
N ALA A 183 12.98 -1.56 7.36
CA ALA A 183 12.43 -1.81 6.03
C ALA A 183 11.43 -2.97 6.04
N LEU A 184 10.20 -2.71 5.62
CA LEU A 184 9.14 -3.69 5.41
C LEU A 184 9.06 -3.96 3.90
N LEU A 185 9.64 -5.07 3.44
CA LEU A 185 9.90 -5.29 2.01
C LEU A 185 9.07 -6.45 1.46
N ASP A 186 8.28 -6.14 0.44
CA ASP A 186 7.38 -7.10 -0.18
C ASP A 186 8.09 -8.01 -1.19
N ILE A 187 7.99 -9.33 -1.00
CA ILE A 187 8.26 -10.33 -2.04
C ILE A 187 6.93 -10.97 -2.44
N LYS A 188 6.50 -10.75 -3.69
CA LYS A 188 5.18 -11.16 -4.13
C LYS A 188 5.18 -12.53 -4.85
N HIS A 189 6.29 -12.89 -5.47
CA HIS A 189 6.55 -14.22 -6.05
C HIS A 189 8.04 -14.38 -6.36
N MET A 190 8.62 -15.57 -6.17
CA MET A 190 10.04 -15.83 -6.45
C MET A 190 10.33 -16.13 -7.91
N ASP A 191 9.39 -16.76 -8.65
CA ASP A 191 9.53 -16.91 -10.11
C ASP A 191 9.24 -15.56 -10.79
N SER A 192 10.22 -15.05 -11.55
CA SER A 192 10.16 -13.73 -12.18
C SER A 192 9.09 -13.62 -13.25
N ASN A 193 8.84 -14.68 -14.03
CA ASN A 193 7.79 -14.67 -15.05
C ASN A 193 6.41 -14.63 -14.41
N VAL A 194 6.21 -15.41 -13.35
CA VAL A 194 4.97 -15.39 -12.57
C VAL A 194 4.80 -14.03 -11.88
N HIS A 195 5.86 -13.50 -11.25
CA HIS A 195 5.85 -12.18 -10.65
C HIS A 195 5.40 -11.11 -11.66
N LYS A 196 6.00 -11.11 -12.87
CA LYS A 196 5.64 -10.18 -13.94
C LYS A 196 4.19 -10.33 -14.38
N LYS A 197 3.67 -11.56 -14.48
CA LYS A 197 2.27 -11.82 -14.83
C LYS A 197 1.30 -11.28 -13.76
N LEU A 198 1.66 -11.39 -12.49
CA LEU A 198 0.81 -11.03 -11.36
C LEU A 198 0.90 -9.54 -10.98
N THR A 199 2.05 -8.89 -11.24
CA THR A 199 2.33 -7.53 -10.75
C THR A 199 2.66 -6.53 -11.85
N GLY A 200 2.90 -7.00 -13.08
CA GLY A 200 3.29 -6.17 -14.23
C GLY A 200 4.80 -6.00 -14.42
N VAL A 201 5.63 -6.34 -13.43
CA VAL A 201 7.11 -6.18 -13.48
C VAL A 201 7.83 -7.47 -13.06
N PRO A 202 9.05 -7.73 -13.55
CA PRO A 202 9.89 -8.82 -13.06
C PRO A 202 10.44 -8.52 -11.65
N ASN A 203 10.97 -9.52 -10.95
CA ASN A 203 11.39 -9.40 -9.55
C ASN A 203 12.90 -9.22 -9.33
N GLU A 204 13.76 -9.34 -10.36
CA GLU A 204 15.21 -9.31 -10.20
C GLU A 204 15.72 -8.04 -9.51
N LEU A 205 15.23 -6.87 -9.96
CA LEU A 205 15.56 -5.58 -9.36
C LEU A 205 15.10 -5.48 -7.90
N ILE A 206 13.96 -6.06 -7.59
CA ILE A 206 13.39 -6.08 -6.23
C ILE A 206 14.32 -6.89 -5.31
N LEU A 207 14.62 -8.14 -5.71
CA LEU A 207 15.47 -9.03 -4.92
C LEU A 207 16.91 -8.48 -4.76
N ASP A 208 17.44 -7.84 -5.80
CA ASP A 208 18.75 -7.21 -5.74
C ASP A 208 18.76 -5.98 -4.79
N ASN A 209 17.72 -5.15 -4.84
CA ASN A 209 17.58 -4.04 -3.91
C ASN A 209 17.39 -4.50 -2.45
N ILE A 210 16.63 -5.57 -2.21
CA ILE A 210 16.48 -6.14 -0.86
C ILE A 210 17.83 -6.56 -0.29
N LYS A 211 18.66 -7.27 -1.06
CA LYS A 211 20.03 -7.64 -0.65
C LYS A 211 20.88 -6.42 -0.34
N HIS A 212 20.83 -5.41 -1.19
CA HIS A 212 21.59 -4.17 -1.00
C HIS A 212 21.15 -3.42 0.27
N ILE A 213 19.85 -3.28 0.50
CA ILE A 213 19.32 -2.63 1.70
C ILE A 213 19.83 -3.33 2.97
N TYR A 214 19.81 -4.66 2.97
CA TYR A 214 20.24 -5.44 4.12
C TYR A 214 21.78 -5.45 4.28
N HIS A 215 22.53 -5.80 3.22
CA HIS A 215 23.98 -6.02 3.32
C HIS A 215 24.81 -4.75 3.27
N ASP A 216 24.46 -3.80 2.40
CA ASP A 216 25.29 -2.62 2.16
C ASP A 216 24.82 -1.44 3.00
N LEU A 217 23.51 -1.19 3.04
CA LEU A 217 22.93 -0.08 3.82
C LEU A 217 22.71 -0.45 5.29
N LYS A 218 22.80 -1.75 5.65
CA LYS A 218 22.65 -2.25 7.03
C LYS A 218 21.32 -1.86 7.70
N VAL A 219 20.27 -1.74 6.91
CA VAL A 219 18.92 -1.48 7.44
C VAL A 219 18.28 -2.80 7.85
N PRO A 220 17.73 -2.93 9.06
CA PRO A 220 16.92 -4.08 9.46
C PRO A 220 15.75 -4.32 8.50
N VAL A 221 15.51 -5.58 8.12
CA VAL A 221 14.50 -5.94 7.11
C VAL A 221 13.50 -6.93 7.69
N TYR A 222 12.22 -6.67 7.45
CA TYR A 222 11.15 -7.66 7.52
C TYR A 222 10.67 -7.96 6.10
N ILE A 223 10.69 -9.23 5.72
CA ILE A 223 10.12 -9.67 4.44
C ILE A 223 8.62 -9.83 4.60
N ARG A 224 7.84 -9.22 3.73
CA ARG A 224 6.39 -9.31 3.71
C ARG A 224 5.92 -10.09 2.49
N ILE A 225 5.04 -11.06 2.71
CA ILE A 225 4.47 -11.90 1.65
C ILE A 225 2.95 -11.71 1.67
N PRO A 226 2.38 -10.84 0.81
CA PRO A 226 0.93 -10.84 0.61
C PRO A 226 0.51 -12.23 0.13
N THR A 227 -0.16 -13.00 1.00
CA THR A 227 -0.48 -14.41 0.76
C THR A 227 -1.87 -14.53 0.13
N VAL A 228 -1.90 -14.83 -1.16
CA VAL A 228 -3.09 -14.79 -2.01
C VAL A 228 -3.37 -16.18 -2.56
N PRO A 229 -4.45 -16.85 -2.11
CA PRO A 229 -4.78 -18.22 -2.52
C PRO A 229 -4.87 -18.40 -4.02
N GLY A 230 -4.16 -19.43 -4.51
CA GLY A 230 -4.10 -19.79 -5.93
C GLY A 230 -3.21 -18.93 -6.80
N TYR A 231 -2.49 -17.95 -6.20
CA TYR A 231 -1.62 -17.04 -6.95
C TYR A 231 -0.16 -17.10 -6.49
N ASN A 232 0.11 -17.00 -5.19
CA ASN A 232 1.46 -16.99 -4.65
C ASN A 232 1.62 -17.75 -3.34
N ASP A 233 0.57 -18.42 -2.89
CA ASP A 233 0.49 -19.14 -1.62
C ASP A 233 0.95 -20.60 -1.71
N SER A 234 1.51 -21.04 -2.84
CA SER A 234 2.04 -22.40 -2.96
C SER A 234 3.21 -22.64 -2.03
N GLU A 235 3.33 -23.86 -1.52
CA GLU A 235 4.43 -24.26 -0.63
C GLU A 235 5.80 -24.03 -1.30
N GLU A 236 5.91 -24.24 -2.62
CA GLU A 236 7.13 -24.01 -3.38
C GLU A 236 7.54 -22.52 -3.37
N ASN A 237 6.58 -21.62 -3.58
CA ASN A 237 6.86 -20.19 -3.58
C ASN A 237 7.22 -19.67 -2.19
N ILE A 238 6.50 -20.11 -1.16
CA ILE A 238 6.77 -19.73 0.24
C ILE A 238 8.12 -20.28 0.69
N ALA A 239 8.42 -21.55 0.38
CA ALA A 239 9.74 -22.16 0.67
C ALA A 239 10.87 -21.45 -0.06
N ALA A 240 10.68 -21.09 -1.34
CA ALA A 240 11.66 -20.34 -2.11
C ALA A 240 11.92 -18.94 -1.51
N THR A 241 10.88 -18.26 -1.03
CA THR A 241 11.00 -16.96 -0.36
C THR A 241 11.71 -17.10 0.99
N ALA A 242 11.35 -18.11 1.79
CA ALA A 242 12.00 -18.38 3.07
C ALA A 242 13.49 -18.74 2.87
N LYS A 243 13.80 -19.58 1.88
CA LYS A 243 15.18 -19.90 1.50
C LYS A 243 15.97 -18.66 1.10
N PHE A 244 15.38 -17.77 0.28
CA PHE A 244 16.03 -16.50 -0.08
C PHE A 244 16.31 -15.65 1.16
N ALA A 245 15.35 -15.50 2.07
CA ALA A 245 15.53 -14.74 3.30
C ALA A 245 16.65 -15.35 4.18
N ALA A 246 16.64 -16.66 4.40
CA ALA A 246 17.63 -17.34 5.25
C ALA A 246 19.05 -17.34 4.65
N GLU A 247 19.18 -17.65 3.35
CA GLU A 247 20.50 -17.86 2.72
C GLU A 247 21.08 -16.56 2.15
N GLN A 248 20.24 -15.64 1.67
CA GLN A 248 20.70 -14.41 1.01
C GLN A 248 20.64 -13.17 1.90
N LEU A 249 19.95 -13.22 3.02
CA LEU A 249 19.91 -12.11 3.98
C LEU A 249 20.52 -12.58 5.32
N GLY A 250 19.77 -13.26 6.17
CA GLY A 250 20.26 -13.76 7.45
C GLY A 250 19.12 -14.29 8.33
N SER A 251 19.49 -14.99 9.41
CA SER A 251 18.52 -15.58 10.33
C SER A 251 17.83 -14.57 11.26
N ASP A 252 18.24 -13.32 11.29
CA ASP A 252 17.67 -12.21 12.03
C ASP A 252 16.51 -11.53 11.28
N VAL A 253 16.30 -11.89 10.00
CA VAL A 253 15.18 -11.39 9.19
C VAL A 253 13.89 -12.06 9.62
N GLN A 254 12.84 -11.26 9.86
CA GLN A 254 11.49 -11.77 10.09
C GLN A 254 10.72 -11.89 8.77
N VAL A 255 9.82 -12.86 8.70
CA VAL A 255 8.94 -13.08 7.55
C VAL A 255 7.49 -12.93 7.99
N HIS A 256 6.78 -11.98 7.41
CA HIS A 256 5.37 -11.71 7.69
C HIS A 256 4.50 -12.21 6.54
N LEU A 257 3.67 -13.20 6.82
CA LEU A 257 2.66 -13.72 5.90
C LEU A 257 1.40 -12.88 6.06
N LEU A 258 1.06 -12.09 5.04
CA LEU A 258 -0.09 -11.18 5.08
C LEU A 258 -1.30 -11.84 4.40
N PRO A 259 -2.30 -12.34 5.16
CA PRO A 259 -3.46 -12.98 4.57
C PRO A 259 -4.20 -12.02 3.63
N TYR A 260 -4.57 -12.50 2.45
CA TYR A 260 -5.42 -11.73 1.54
C TYR A 260 -6.76 -11.37 2.21
N HIS A 261 -7.24 -10.17 1.96
CA HIS A 261 -8.54 -9.66 2.37
C HIS A 261 -9.23 -8.91 1.24
N ARG A 262 -10.56 -8.87 1.24
CA ARG A 262 -11.40 -8.34 0.15
C ARG A 262 -11.56 -6.81 0.14
N LEU A 263 -10.86 -6.07 0.98
CA LEU A 263 -11.00 -4.60 1.05
C LEU A 263 -10.67 -3.89 -0.27
N GLY A 264 -9.76 -4.46 -1.08
CA GLY A 264 -9.44 -3.93 -2.40
C GLY A 264 -10.59 -4.04 -3.42
N GLU A 265 -11.51 -5.00 -3.24
CA GLU A 265 -12.64 -5.22 -4.17
C GLU A 265 -13.58 -4.01 -4.19
N SER A 266 -14.06 -3.58 -3.01
CA SER A 266 -14.95 -2.42 -2.88
C SER A 266 -14.30 -1.11 -3.33
N LYS A 267 -12.98 -0.97 -3.15
CA LYS A 267 -12.23 0.19 -3.64
C LYS A 267 -12.12 0.19 -5.17
N ASN A 268 -11.92 -0.97 -5.80
CA ASN A 268 -11.94 -1.10 -7.26
C ASN A 268 -13.32 -0.72 -7.83
N GLU A 269 -14.42 -1.19 -7.22
CA GLU A 269 -15.78 -0.78 -7.60
C GLU A 269 -15.97 0.74 -7.48
N SER A 270 -15.50 1.33 -6.38
CA SER A 270 -15.57 2.79 -6.17
C SER A 270 -14.79 3.59 -7.21
N LEU A 271 -13.72 3.00 -7.76
CA LEU A 271 -12.95 3.54 -8.89
C LEU A 271 -13.60 3.26 -10.26
N GLY A 272 -14.73 2.54 -10.30
CA GLY A 272 -15.38 2.10 -11.53
C GLY A 272 -14.65 0.99 -12.26
N LYS A 273 -13.75 0.27 -11.58
CA LYS A 273 -13.02 -0.89 -12.13
C LYS A 273 -13.75 -2.18 -11.76
N LYS A 274 -13.88 -3.08 -12.73
CA LYS A 274 -14.36 -4.43 -12.46
C LYS A 274 -13.17 -5.32 -12.09
N MET A 275 -13.24 -5.97 -10.96
CA MET A 275 -12.33 -7.10 -10.67
C MET A 275 -12.91 -8.35 -11.35
N ASN A 276 -12.14 -8.95 -12.25
CA ASN A 276 -12.53 -10.18 -12.95
C ASN A 276 -12.04 -11.43 -12.19
N MET A 277 -11.77 -11.30 -10.90
CA MET A 277 -11.18 -12.34 -10.08
C MET A 277 -12.04 -12.52 -8.83
N SER A 278 -12.35 -13.78 -8.52
CA SER A 278 -12.88 -14.17 -7.21
C SER A 278 -11.73 -14.80 -6.45
N ILE A 279 -11.18 -14.10 -5.46
CA ILE A 279 -10.11 -14.61 -4.61
C ILE A 279 -10.72 -14.94 -3.25
N GLU A 280 -10.47 -16.16 -2.78
CA GLU A 280 -10.89 -16.56 -1.44
C GLU A 280 -9.94 -16.03 -0.38
N VAL A 281 -10.46 -15.78 0.81
CA VAL A 281 -9.63 -15.46 1.97
C VAL A 281 -8.99 -16.78 2.44
N PRO A 282 -7.65 -16.81 2.67
CA PRO A 282 -6.99 -18.03 3.14
C PRO A 282 -7.52 -18.46 4.51
N SER A 283 -7.64 -19.76 4.74
CA SER A 283 -8.01 -20.28 6.06
C SER A 283 -6.86 -20.11 7.06
N ASP A 284 -7.20 -20.00 8.36
CA ASP A 284 -6.21 -19.96 9.43
C ASP A 284 -5.30 -21.19 9.42
N GLU A 285 -5.86 -22.37 9.16
CA GLU A 285 -5.09 -23.62 9.07
C GLU A 285 -4.04 -23.56 7.94
N HIS A 286 -4.42 -23.06 6.76
CA HIS A 286 -3.49 -22.87 5.65
C HIS A 286 -2.39 -21.88 6.01
N MET A 287 -2.74 -20.75 6.62
CA MET A 287 -1.75 -19.74 7.05
C MET A 287 -0.79 -20.31 8.10
N GLN A 288 -1.27 -21.09 9.06
CA GLN A 288 -0.41 -21.76 10.06
C GLN A 288 0.54 -22.78 9.42
N LYS A 289 0.08 -23.52 8.41
CA LYS A 289 0.92 -24.45 7.65
C LYS A 289 2.06 -23.70 6.92
N LEU A 290 1.74 -22.59 6.26
CA LEU A 290 2.75 -21.77 5.58
C LEU A 290 3.73 -21.12 6.57
N LYS A 291 3.25 -20.68 7.73
CA LYS A 291 4.10 -20.18 8.81
C LYS A 291 5.09 -21.25 9.28
N ALA A 292 4.60 -22.46 9.58
CA ALA A 292 5.46 -23.57 9.99
C ALA A 292 6.50 -23.94 8.91
N LEU A 293 6.16 -23.79 7.62
CA LEU A 293 7.09 -24.00 6.52
C LEU A 293 8.22 -22.95 6.53
N VAL A 294 7.91 -21.68 6.75
CA VAL A 294 8.94 -20.62 6.87
C VAL A 294 9.86 -20.88 8.06
N GLU A 295 9.32 -21.31 9.20
CA GLU A 295 10.07 -21.59 10.43
C GLU A 295 11.06 -22.75 10.26
N GLN A 296 10.84 -23.69 9.34
CA GLN A 296 11.79 -24.77 9.01
C GLN A 296 13.12 -24.26 8.45
N PHE A 297 13.17 -23.04 7.94
CA PHE A 297 14.39 -22.38 7.47
C PHE A 297 15.15 -21.61 8.58
N GLY A 298 14.72 -21.74 9.85
CA GLY A 298 15.34 -21.07 10.99
C GLY A 298 14.96 -19.59 11.12
N LEU A 299 13.91 -19.14 10.44
CA LEU A 299 13.42 -17.77 10.46
C LEU A 299 12.27 -17.60 11.47
N VAL A 300 12.12 -16.38 11.98
CA VAL A 300 10.92 -16.00 12.73
C VAL A 300 9.81 -15.65 11.73
N ALA A 301 8.67 -16.34 11.83
CA ALA A 301 7.51 -16.09 10.98
C ALA A 301 6.31 -15.58 11.78
N GLN A 302 5.59 -14.59 11.21
CA GLN A 302 4.36 -14.02 11.77
C GLN A 302 3.24 -14.05 10.73
N ILE A 303 2.00 -14.29 11.18
CA ILE A 303 0.80 -14.09 10.36
C ILE A 303 0.23 -12.72 10.69
N GLY A 304 0.04 -11.90 9.66
CA GLY A 304 -0.24 -10.48 9.79
C GLY A 304 1.03 -9.64 9.88
N GLY A 305 0.87 -8.35 10.00
CA GLY A 305 1.97 -7.39 10.09
C GLY A 305 2.15 -6.80 11.47
#